data_0aa969583a7a879b2b4835cfce838b6c
#
_entry.id   0aa969583a7a879b2b4835cfce838b6c
#
_cell.length_a   1.000
_cell.length_b   1.000
_cell.length_c   1.000
_cell.angle_alpha   90.00
_cell.angle_beta   90.00
_cell.angle_gamma   90.00
#
_symmetry.space_group_name_H-M   'P 1'
#
loop_
_entity.id
_entity.type
_entity.pdbx_description
1 polymer ?
#
loop_
_entity_poly.entity_id
_entity_poly.type
_entity_poly.pdbx_seq_one_letter_code
_entity_poly.pdbx_strand_id
1 'polypeptide(L)'
;MNFQDISNTPNSILQGILKVESRKTTVSKRETKKRLLNKIKTPSVPLKNLSLSEIKKSSDKKLYTVVSLFSGAGGSSTGYKMSGGDIRLVSDFQETCIKNYLHNYPNTPYICSDIRNLTGNKILASIEMKPRELDILDGSPPCPPFSMSGLKQKGWNKTKTVYGKLQTNIEDLTFDFINIAKIIQPKVIVCENVKGLTMAPVKRHFEKMLNGFQGNGYQTIYKVFNSVDYGVPQKRERVFIISIRDDVLEKLGHQITGLIFPTFNSRVFPEPLTDTYTLRDAIFYLLKDKKNMDESRVLENFLKSQSKYDLVKKLPKNPIAYQSVGDVSPNGSLFQTRRVPWDEPSHCLLEKGLETTFFSHLHPELDRGFTTYEAMRIMGLPKNYELVGTLDEKLGMIGLMVAPPQMFHISKTIYENILKLL
;
A
#
# COMPACT_ATOMS: atom_id res chain seq x y z
N MET A 1 -12.00 29.41 -9.04
CA MET A 1 -11.10 30.23 -8.21
C MET A 1 -9.68 29.68 -8.36
N ASN A 2 -8.75 30.50 -8.79
CA ASN A 2 -7.36 30.11 -9.04
C ASN A 2 -6.62 29.92 -7.72
N PHE A 3 -5.80 28.87 -7.62
CA PHE A 3 -4.98 28.51 -6.46
C PHE A 3 -3.86 29.54 -6.10
N GLN A 4 -3.82 30.70 -6.74
CA GLN A 4 -2.90 31.79 -6.40
C GLN A 4 -3.38 32.66 -5.24
N ASP A 5 -4.64 32.56 -4.81
CA ASP A 5 -5.20 33.42 -3.78
C ASP A 5 -5.00 32.97 -2.33
N ILE A 6 -4.41 31.78 -2.13
CA ILE A 6 -4.22 31.24 -0.75
C ILE A 6 -2.93 31.74 -0.09
N SER A 7 -1.98 32.27 -0.85
CA SER A 7 -0.72 32.79 -0.30
C SER A 7 -0.82 34.18 0.33
N ASN A 8 -1.94 34.90 0.15
CA ASN A 8 -2.13 36.27 0.61
C ASN A 8 -3.21 36.45 1.70
N THR A 9 -3.60 35.38 2.39
CA THR A 9 -4.52 35.53 3.53
C THR A 9 -3.76 36.14 4.71
N PRO A 10 -4.17 37.31 5.21
CA PRO A 10 -3.44 37.99 6.29
C PRO A 10 -3.44 37.13 7.55
N ASN A 11 -2.28 36.99 8.20
CA ASN A 11 -2.09 36.28 9.48
C ASN A 11 -3.08 36.67 10.60
N SER A 12 -3.73 37.82 10.47
CA SER A 12 -4.76 38.32 11.39
C SER A 12 -6.05 37.52 11.36
N ILE A 13 -6.43 36.89 10.23
CA ILE A 13 -7.64 36.08 10.13
C ILE A 13 -7.41 34.69 10.76
N LEU A 14 -6.22 34.10 10.56
CA LEU A 14 -5.83 32.85 11.22
C LEU A 14 -5.71 32.99 12.74
N GLN A 15 -5.22 34.14 13.25
CA GLN A 15 -5.18 34.41 14.68
C GLN A 15 -6.57 34.70 15.27
N GLY A 16 -7.50 35.25 14.48
CA GLY A 16 -8.89 35.44 14.89
C GLY A 16 -9.64 34.13 15.09
N ILE A 17 -9.46 33.18 14.21
CA ILE A 17 -10.09 31.83 14.29
C ILE A 17 -9.55 31.04 15.48
N LEU A 18 -8.24 31.12 15.76
CA LEU A 18 -7.61 30.47 16.90
C LEU A 18 -8.01 31.09 18.24
N LYS A 19 -8.37 32.40 18.28
CA LYS A 19 -8.83 33.08 19.50
C LYS A 19 -10.30 32.78 19.87
N VAL A 20 -11.15 32.46 18.91
CA VAL A 20 -12.56 32.12 19.16
C VAL A 20 -12.71 30.71 19.73
N GLU A 21 -11.79 29.79 19.39
CA GLU A 21 -11.81 28.42 19.95
C GLU A 21 -11.21 28.32 21.37
N SER A 22 -10.46 29.32 21.84
CA SER A 22 -9.78 29.26 23.13
C SER A 22 -10.66 29.66 24.34
N ARG A 23 -11.89 30.10 24.13
CA ARG A 23 -12.78 30.61 25.20
C ARG A 23 -13.96 29.74 25.60
N LYS A 24 -14.11 28.53 25.08
CA LYS A 24 -15.14 27.59 25.56
C LYS A 24 -14.53 26.23 25.93
N THR A 25 -14.51 26.00 27.25
CA THR A 25 -14.48 24.70 27.94
C THR A 25 -13.18 23.90 27.95
N THR A 26 -12.34 24.19 28.93
CA THR A 26 -11.16 23.39 29.29
C THR A 26 -11.50 22.03 29.94
N VAL A 27 -12.75 21.83 30.41
CA VAL A 27 -13.18 20.57 31.06
C VAL A 27 -13.73 19.55 30.06
N SER A 28 -14.36 20.00 28.97
CA SER A 28 -14.98 19.12 27.98
C SER A 28 -13.98 18.41 27.04
N LYS A 29 -12.83 19.01 26.75
CA LYS A 29 -11.87 18.43 25.77
C LYS A 29 -11.17 17.17 26.29
N ARG A 30 -10.92 17.05 27.58
CA ARG A 30 -10.24 15.89 28.16
C ARG A 30 -11.20 14.70 28.33
N GLU A 31 -12.45 14.95 28.67
CA GLU A 31 -13.49 13.91 28.79
C GLU A 31 -14.01 13.47 27.43
N THR A 32 -14.18 14.38 26.47
CA THR A 32 -14.59 14.04 25.11
C THR A 32 -13.49 13.23 24.38
N LYS A 33 -12.22 13.60 24.56
CA LYS A 33 -11.09 12.83 24.04
C LYS A 33 -10.99 11.44 24.70
N LYS A 34 -11.26 11.32 25.99
CA LYS A 34 -11.29 10.05 26.72
C LYS A 34 -12.50 9.19 26.33
N ARG A 35 -13.68 9.79 26.07
CA ARG A 35 -14.88 9.09 25.57
C ARG A 35 -14.75 8.65 24.11
N LEU A 36 -14.11 9.44 23.24
CA LEU A 36 -13.83 9.08 21.86
C LEU A 36 -12.75 7.97 21.78
N LEU A 37 -11.70 8.06 22.58
CA LEU A 37 -10.66 7.03 22.68
C LEU A 37 -11.19 5.70 23.24
N ASN A 38 -12.17 5.74 24.15
CA ASN A 38 -12.78 4.53 24.71
C ASN A 38 -13.83 3.89 23.77
N LYS A 39 -14.26 4.54 22.70
CA LYS A 39 -15.18 3.97 21.71
C LYS A 39 -14.49 3.33 20.49
N ILE A 40 -13.23 3.66 20.23
CA ILE A 40 -12.41 3.00 19.23
C ILE A 40 -11.69 1.85 19.94
N LYS A 41 -12.37 0.74 20.13
CA LYS A 41 -11.69 -0.55 20.37
C LYS A 41 -10.97 -0.91 19.09
N THR A 42 -9.74 -0.44 18.91
CA THR A 42 -8.80 -1.03 17.96
C THR A 42 -8.74 -2.52 18.28
N PRO A 43 -9.08 -3.41 17.35
CA PRO A 43 -8.96 -4.83 17.64
C PRO A 43 -7.48 -5.13 17.88
N SER A 44 -7.16 -5.52 19.10
CA SER A 44 -5.85 -6.00 19.55
C SER A 44 -5.55 -7.40 19.04
N VAL A 45 -5.99 -7.75 17.82
CA VAL A 45 -5.56 -8.99 17.19
C VAL A 45 -4.21 -8.72 16.55
N PRO A 46 -3.13 -9.36 17.00
CA PRO A 46 -1.86 -9.28 16.30
C PRO A 46 -2.07 -9.80 14.87
N LEU A 47 -2.08 -8.91 13.88
CA LEU A 47 -2.24 -9.24 12.46
C LEU A 47 -1.19 -10.26 11.97
N LYS A 48 -0.08 -10.41 12.72
CA LYS A 48 1.03 -11.31 12.47
C LYS A 48 0.71 -12.81 12.45
N ASN A 49 -0.47 -13.22 12.91
CA ASN A 49 -0.81 -14.65 13.04
C ASN A 49 -2.04 -15.09 12.25
N LEU A 50 -2.66 -14.22 11.45
CA LEU A 50 -3.83 -14.61 10.66
C LEU A 50 -3.47 -15.63 9.58
N SER A 51 -4.31 -16.67 9.49
CA SER A 51 -4.27 -17.67 8.42
C SER A 51 -5.21 -17.31 7.28
N LEU A 52 -5.01 -17.88 6.09
CA LEU A 52 -5.93 -17.73 4.97
C LEU A 52 -7.36 -18.18 5.30
N SER A 53 -7.52 -19.22 6.16
CA SER A 53 -8.84 -19.68 6.60
C SER A 53 -9.57 -18.65 7.44
N GLU A 54 -8.89 -17.95 8.34
CA GLU A 54 -9.47 -16.86 9.13
C GLU A 54 -9.84 -15.67 8.26
N ILE A 55 -9.00 -15.35 7.27
CA ILE A 55 -9.27 -14.27 6.30
C ILE A 55 -10.48 -14.64 5.44
N LYS A 56 -10.58 -15.90 4.97
CA LYS A 56 -11.76 -16.38 4.24
C LYS A 56 -13.03 -16.24 5.10
N LYS A 57 -13.00 -16.69 6.34
CA LYS A 57 -14.12 -16.54 7.29
C LYS A 57 -14.53 -15.09 7.49
N SER A 58 -13.57 -14.15 7.45
CA SER A 58 -13.88 -12.71 7.50
C SER A 58 -14.54 -12.24 6.21
N SER A 59 -13.99 -12.61 5.05
CA SER A 59 -14.53 -12.25 3.73
C SER A 59 -15.93 -12.82 3.46
N ASP A 60 -16.23 -14.02 4.01
CA ASP A 60 -17.54 -14.67 3.89
C ASP A 60 -18.68 -13.87 4.55
N LYS A 61 -18.37 -12.87 5.36
CA LYS A 61 -19.35 -11.90 5.90
C LYS A 61 -19.91 -10.98 4.82
N LYS A 62 -19.20 -10.80 3.70
CA LYS A 62 -19.60 -9.99 2.54
C LYS A 62 -20.15 -8.60 2.90
N LEU A 63 -19.43 -7.91 3.78
CA LEU A 63 -19.87 -6.63 4.34
C LEU A 63 -19.96 -5.52 3.28
N TYR A 64 -19.15 -5.59 2.24
CA TYR A 64 -19.10 -4.66 1.11
C TYR A 64 -18.40 -5.32 -0.10
N THR A 65 -18.70 -4.85 -1.30
CA THR A 65 -18.18 -5.39 -2.56
C THR A 65 -16.95 -4.62 -3.06
N VAL A 66 -15.99 -5.35 -3.63
CA VAL A 66 -14.74 -4.76 -4.14
C VAL A 66 -14.40 -5.34 -5.53
N VAL A 67 -14.00 -4.47 -6.44
CA VAL A 67 -13.26 -4.82 -7.66
C VAL A 67 -11.85 -4.29 -7.51
N SER A 68 -10.83 -5.13 -7.69
CA SER A 68 -9.41 -4.74 -7.55
C SER A 68 -8.68 -4.88 -8.88
N LEU A 69 -8.24 -3.75 -9.44
CA LEU A 69 -7.45 -3.66 -10.65
C LEU A 69 -5.96 -3.47 -10.31
N PHE A 70 -5.08 -3.95 -11.18
CA PHE A 70 -3.64 -4.05 -10.87
C PHE A 70 -3.40 -4.88 -9.61
N SER A 71 -4.14 -5.99 -9.49
CA SER A 71 -4.25 -6.77 -8.26
C SER A 71 -2.94 -7.44 -7.81
N GLY A 72 -1.98 -7.58 -8.72
CA GLY A 72 -0.75 -8.31 -8.47
C GLY A 72 -1.04 -9.71 -7.94
N ALA A 73 -0.24 -10.17 -7.01
CA ALA A 73 -0.47 -11.43 -6.32
C ALA A 73 -1.39 -11.31 -5.09
N GLY A 74 -2.20 -10.24 -4.94
CA GLY A 74 -3.31 -10.17 -3.99
C GLY A 74 -3.04 -9.48 -2.65
N GLY A 75 -2.02 -8.62 -2.55
CA GLY A 75 -1.73 -7.89 -1.30
C GLY A 75 -2.89 -7.01 -0.84
N SER A 76 -3.38 -6.10 -1.70
CA SER A 76 -4.53 -5.23 -1.44
C SER A 76 -5.79 -6.05 -1.14
N SER A 77 -6.12 -7.01 -2.02
CA SER A 77 -7.29 -7.90 -1.86
C SER A 77 -7.28 -8.67 -0.53
N THR A 78 -6.11 -9.09 -0.05
CA THR A 78 -5.97 -9.73 1.26
C THR A 78 -6.41 -8.78 2.37
N GLY A 79 -6.01 -7.51 2.34
CA GLY A 79 -6.43 -6.49 3.30
C GLY A 79 -7.95 -6.24 3.29
N TYR A 80 -8.56 -6.17 2.12
CA TYR A 80 -10.03 -6.08 2.00
C TYR A 80 -10.73 -7.31 2.58
N LYS A 81 -10.26 -8.52 2.24
CA LYS A 81 -10.82 -9.76 2.79
C LYS A 81 -10.70 -9.82 4.32
N MET A 82 -9.60 -9.34 4.91
CA MET A 82 -9.42 -9.25 6.36
C MET A 82 -10.48 -8.40 7.04
N SER A 83 -10.96 -7.33 6.40
CA SER A 83 -11.99 -6.43 6.92
C SER A 83 -13.43 -6.80 6.51
N GLY A 84 -13.61 -7.97 5.89
CA GLY A 84 -14.93 -8.49 5.53
C GLY A 84 -15.39 -8.15 4.11
N GLY A 85 -14.50 -7.63 3.26
CA GLY A 85 -14.81 -7.31 1.87
C GLY A 85 -14.98 -8.55 0.99
N ASP A 86 -15.98 -8.52 0.11
CA ASP A 86 -16.26 -9.50 -0.94
C ASP A 86 -15.58 -9.06 -2.24
N ILE A 87 -14.49 -9.73 -2.62
CA ILE A 87 -13.79 -9.44 -3.88
C ILE A 87 -14.57 -10.06 -5.03
N ARG A 88 -15.30 -9.22 -5.75
CA ARG A 88 -16.15 -9.62 -6.88
C ARG A 88 -15.34 -9.93 -8.13
N LEU A 89 -14.22 -9.23 -8.33
CA LEU A 89 -13.34 -9.45 -9.47
C LEU A 89 -11.96 -8.87 -9.19
N VAL A 90 -10.93 -9.55 -9.72
CA VAL A 90 -9.56 -9.01 -9.80
C VAL A 90 -9.10 -8.93 -11.24
N SER A 91 -8.23 -7.98 -11.55
CA SER A 91 -7.59 -7.91 -12.86
C SER A 91 -6.12 -7.53 -12.73
N ASP A 92 -5.32 -8.22 -13.52
CA ASP A 92 -3.91 -7.88 -13.76
C ASP A 92 -3.54 -8.29 -15.20
N PHE A 93 -2.54 -7.64 -15.79
CA PHE A 93 -2.08 -8.02 -17.14
C PHE A 93 -1.10 -9.19 -17.14
N GLN A 94 -0.59 -9.54 -15.96
CA GLN A 94 0.43 -10.57 -15.77
C GLN A 94 -0.20 -11.89 -15.34
N GLU A 95 -0.06 -12.90 -16.17
CA GLU A 95 -0.51 -14.27 -15.85
C GLU A 95 0.13 -14.83 -14.59
N THR A 96 1.42 -14.53 -14.35
CA THR A 96 2.12 -14.94 -13.13
C THR A 96 1.51 -14.33 -11.88
N CYS A 97 1.06 -13.08 -11.94
CA CYS A 97 0.34 -12.42 -10.85
C CYS A 97 -1.02 -13.09 -10.59
N ILE A 98 -1.82 -13.29 -11.63
CA ILE A 98 -3.12 -13.96 -11.54
C ILE A 98 -2.96 -15.40 -11.03
N LYS A 99 -1.97 -16.16 -11.53
CA LYS A 99 -1.67 -17.50 -11.04
C LYS A 99 -1.37 -17.52 -9.54
N ASN A 100 -0.56 -16.59 -9.07
CA ASN A 100 -0.24 -16.46 -7.64
C ASN A 100 -1.43 -16.00 -6.80
N TYR A 101 -2.26 -15.11 -7.35
CA TYR A 101 -3.51 -14.71 -6.71
C TYR A 101 -4.44 -15.92 -6.50
N LEU A 102 -4.72 -16.67 -7.58
CA LEU A 102 -5.62 -17.82 -7.56
C LEU A 102 -5.07 -19.00 -6.75
N HIS A 103 -3.75 -19.12 -6.59
CA HIS A 103 -3.16 -20.12 -5.71
C HIS A 103 -3.64 -19.94 -4.26
N ASN A 104 -3.81 -18.71 -3.81
CA ASN A 104 -4.27 -18.37 -2.45
C ASN A 104 -5.81 -18.18 -2.37
N TYR A 105 -6.44 -17.74 -3.45
CA TYR A 105 -7.87 -17.41 -3.54
C TYR A 105 -8.51 -18.00 -4.80
N PRO A 106 -8.62 -19.33 -4.90
CA PRO A 106 -8.96 -20.05 -6.15
C PRO A 106 -10.34 -19.72 -6.72
N ASN A 107 -11.26 -19.28 -5.87
CA ASN A 107 -12.66 -19.02 -6.27
C ASN A 107 -12.93 -17.55 -6.61
N THR A 108 -11.91 -16.69 -6.68
CA THR A 108 -12.13 -15.29 -7.02
C THR A 108 -12.24 -15.11 -8.53
N PRO A 109 -13.30 -14.49 -9.05
CA PRO A 109 -13.39 -14.14 -10.46
C PRO A 109 -12.24 -13.23 -10.90
N TYR A 110 -11.73 -13.43 -12.12
CA TYR A 110 -10.59 -12.67 -12.61
C TYR A 110 -10.67 -12.35 -14.11
N ILE A 111 -9.98 -11.30 -14.51
CA ILE A 111 -9.69 -10.98 -15.90
C ILE A 111 -8.18 -10.76 -16.04
N CYS A 112 -7.50 -11.64 -16.80
CA CYS A 112 -6.09 -11.43 -17.15
C CYS A 112 -6.01 -10.60 -18.42
N SER A 113 -5.82 -9.30 -18.31
CA SER A 113 -5.81 -8.38 -19.45
C SER A 113 -5.07 -7.08 -19.11
N ASP A 114 -4.47 -6.47 -20.13
CA ASP A 114 -4.01 -5.08 -20.04
C ASP A 114 -5.22 -4.17 -19.80
N ILE A 115 -5.09 -3.25 -18.87
CA ILE A 115 -6.19 -2.33 -18.49
C ILE A 115 -6.68 -1.50 -19.68
N ARG A 116 -5.84 -1.20 -20.66
CA ARG A 116 -6.20 -0.49 -21.90
C ARG A 116 -7.24 -1.24 -22.74
N ASN A 117 -7.34 -2.56 -22.57
CA ASN A 117 -8.32 -3.43 -23.24
C ASN A 117 -9.52 -3.74 -22.34
N LEU A 118 -9.60 -3.12 -21.15
CA LEU A 118 -10.64 -3.36 -20.16
C LEU A 118 -11.55 -2.14 -20.08
N THR A 119 -12.85 -2.37 -20.11
CA THR A 119 -13.86 -1.31 -19.95
C THR A 119 -14.70 -1.51 -18.69
N GLY A 120 -15.21 -0.42 -18.12
CA GLY A 120 -16.11 -0.50 -16.96
C GLY A 120 -17.35 -1.36 -17.25
N ASN A 121 -17.90 -1.31 -18.46
CA ASN A 121 -19.05 -2.13 -18.84
C ASN A 121 -18.71 -3.63 -18.85
N LYS A 122 -17.53 -4.01 -19.34
CA LYS A 122 -17.08 -5.40 -19.31
C LYS A 122 -16.91 -5.92 -17.88
N ILE A 123 -16.36 -5.08 -16.99
CA ILE A 123 -16.26 -5.41 -15.56
C ILE A 123 -17.65 -5.60 -14.95
N LEU A 124 -18.55 -4.63 -15.13
CA LEU A 124 -19.91 -4.69 -14.58
C LEU A 124 -20.67 -5.93 -15.06
N ALA A 125 -20.57 -6.25 -16.35
CA ALA A 125 -21.17 -7.47 -16.91
C ALA A 125 -20.59 -8.75 -16.29
N SER A 126 -19.26 -8.79 -16.03
CA SER A 126 -18.58 -9.96 -15.44
C SER A 126 -18.96 -10.20 -13.97
N ILE A 127 -19.43 -9.19 -13.26
CA ILE A 127 -19.83 -9.29 -11.84
C ILE A 127 -21.35 -9.17 -11.65
N GLU A 128 -22.12 -9.10 -12.75
CA GLU A 128 -23.58 -8.97 -12.75
C GLU A 128 -24.08 -7.76 -11.93
N MET A 129 -23.40 -6.62 -12.07
CA MET A 129 -23.76 -5.37 -11.38
C MET A 129 -24.04 -4.24 -12.39
N LYS A 130 -24.84 -3.28 -11.96
CA LYS A 130 -25.11 -2.04 -12.70
C LYS A 130 -24.15 -0.94 -12.25
N PRO A 131 -23.98 0.13 -13.05
CA PRO A 131 -23.29 1.34 -12.61
C PRO A 131 -23.86 1.83 -11.27
N ARG A 132 -23.00 2.31 -10.38
CA ARG A 132 -23.27 2.85 -9.05
C ARG A 132 -23.57 1.82 -7.94
N GLU A 133 -23.62 0.52 -8.25
CA GLU A 133 -23.88 -0.54 -7.26
C GLU A 133 -22.61 -0.99 -6.52
N LEU A 134 -21.46 -0.95 -7.17
CA LEU A 134 -20.17 -1.36 -6.56
C LEU A 134 -19.81 -0.44 -5.39
N ASP A 135 -19.41 -1.05 -4.25
CA ASP A 135 -18.99 -0.27 -3.10
C ASP A 135 -17.59 0.33 -3.29
N ILE A 136 -16.59 -0.51 -3.59
CA ILE A 136 -15.19 -0.06 -3.73
C ILE A 136 -14.59 -0.49 -5.06
N LEU A 137 -14.02 0.45 -5.80
CA LEU A 137 -13.06 0.19 -6.87
C LEU A 137 -11.66 0.47 -6.37
N ASP A 138 -10.83 -0.57 -6.28
CA ASP A 138 -9.44 -0.53 -5.85
C ASP A 138 -8.49 -0.60 -7.04
N GLY A 139 -7.38 0.13 -6.98
CA GLY A 139 -6.34 0.02 -7.99
C GLY A 139 -5.01 0.61 -7.54
N SER A 140 -3.92 -0.03 -7.97
CA SER A 140 -2.56 0.46 -7.78
C SER A 140 -1.85 0.56 -9.13
N PRO A 141 -2.23 1.55 -9.98
CA PRO A 141 -1.62 1.73 -11.28
C PRO A 141 -0.12 2.00 -11.13
N PRO A 142 0.73 1.49 -12.07
CA PRO A 142 2.16 1.68 -11.98
C PRO A 142 2.52 3.17 -12.02
N CYS A 143 3.49 3.56 -11.21
CA CYS A 143 4.01 4.92 -11.20
C CYS A 143 4.80 5.20 -12.48
N PRO A 144 4.66 6.39 -13.08
CA PRO A 144 5.63 6.89 -14.03
C PRO A 144 7.07 6.77 -13.49
N PRO A 145 8.13 6.82 -14.33
CA PRO A 145 9.51 6.48 -13.98
C PRO A 145 10.20 7.33 -12.87
N PHE A 146 9.45 7.86 -11.95
CA PHE A 146 9.87 8.77 -10.89
C PHE A 146 9.94 8.16 -9.49
N SER A 147 10.14 6.85 -9.38
CA SER A 147 10.59 6.30 -8.11
C SER A 147 11.92 6.98 -7.73
N MET A 148 12.18 7.21 -6.45
CA MET A 148 13.43 7.86 -5.96
C MET A 148 14.72 7.19 -6.49
N SER A 149 14.64 5.95 -6.97
CA SER A 149 15.70 5.24 -7.69
C SER A 149 15.87 5.65 -9.15
N GLY A 150 14.97 6.47 -9.72
CA GLY A 150 14.92 6.83 -11.14
C GLY A 150 14.93 8.33 -11.46
N LEU A 151 15.44 9.19 -10.57
CA LEU A 151 15.48 10.67 -10.68
C LEU A 151 16.23 11.25 -11.90
N LYS A 152 16.52 10.48 -12.93
CA LYS A 152 17.04 11.02 -14.20
C LYS A 152 15.92 11.12 -15.21
N GLN A 153 15.55 12.37 -15.56
CA GLN A 153 14.52 12.81 -16.54
C GLN A 153 14.54 12.15 -17.94
N LYS A 154 15.37 11.13 -18.16
CA LYS A 154 15.54 10.45 -19.46
C LYS A 154 14.54 9.30 -19.71
N GLY A 155 13.49 9.14 -18.91
CA GLY A 155 12.61 7.95 -18.94
C GLY A 155 11.18 8.13 -19.46
N TRP A 156 10.75 9.34 -19.86
CA TRP A 156 9.44 9.56 -20.49
C TRP A 156 9.38 8.91 -21.86
N ASN A 157 8.24 8.29 -22.19
CA ASN A 157 8.00 7.60 -23.47
C ASN A 157 8.98 6.44 -23.78
N LYS A 158 9.63 5.86 -22.78
CA LYS A 158 10.47 4.68 -22.98
C LYS A 158 9.75 3.41 -22.57
N THR A 159 9.92 2.39 -23.39
CA THR A 159 9.52 1.02 -23.09
C THR A 159 10.21 0.55 -21.80
N LYS A 160 9.44 0.04 -20.87
CA LYS A 160 9.94 -0.57 -19.63
C LYS A 160 9.59 -2.03 -19.58
N THR A 161 10.49 -2.81 -19.00
CA THR A 161 10.21 -4.20 -18.68
C THR A 161 9.64 -4.26 -17.26
N VAL A 162 8.39 -4.68 -17.15
CA VAL A 162 7.74 -4.96 -15.86
C VAL A 162 7.47 -6.47 -15.84
N TYR A 163 8.06 -7.18 -14.88
CA TYR A 163 8.02 -8.65 -14.81
C TYR A 163 8.39 -9.35 -16.13
N GLY A 164 9.43 -8.90 -16.84
CA GLY A 164 9.86 -9.48 -18.09
C GLY A 164 9.03 -9.13 -19.32
N LYS A 165 7.91 -8.40 -19.19
CA LYS A 165 7.10 -7.90 -20.31
C LYS A 165 7.36 -6.43 -20.60
N LEU A 166 7.53 -6.08 -21.88
CA LEU A 166 7.71 -4.71 -22.34
C LEU A 166 6.41 -3.93 -22.25
N GLN A 167 6.41 -2.79 -21.56
CA GLN A 167 5.28 -1.85 -21.51
C GLN A 167 5.70 -0.45 -21.97
N THR A 168 4.83 0.17 -22.75
CA THR A 168 4.96 1.57 -23.21
C THR A 168 3.86 2.42 -22.57
N ASN A 169 4.08 3.72 -22.43
CA ASN A 169 3.09 4.70 -21.96
C ASN A 169 2.47 4.31 -20.59
N ILE A 170 3.31 3.89 -19.66
CA ILE A 170 2.88 3.45 -18.31
C ILE A 170 2.19 4.60 -17.55
N GLU A 171 2.57 5.83 -17.85
CA GLU A 171 2.00 7.05 -17.28
C GLU A 171 0.50 7.20 -17.56
N ASP A 172 -0.02 6.63 -18.66
CA ASP A 172 -1.41 6.75 -19.07
C ASP A 172 -2.33 5.73 -18.36
N LEU A 173 -1.79 4.64 -17.82
CA LEU A 173 -2.58 3.56 -17.19
C LEU A 173 -3.43 4.04 -16.02
N THR A 174 -3.02 5.11 -15.35
CA THR A 174 -3.83 5.75 -14.31
C THR A 174 -5.08 6.41 -14.88
N PHE A 175 -5.00 6.99 -16.08
CA PHE A 175 -6.17 7.60 -16.72
C PHE A 175 -7.12 6.53 -17.27
N ASP A 176 -6.62 5.36 -17.69
CA ASP A 176 -7.46 4.20 -18.02
C ASP A 176 -8.24 3.73 -16.78
N PHE A 177 -7.58 3.68 -15.62
CA PHE A 177 -8.25 3.40 -14.34
C PHE A 177 -9.36 4.43 -14.03
N ILE A 178 -9.08 5.72 -14.22
CA ILE A 178 -10.06 6.81 -14.02
C ILE A 178 -11.24 6.67 -15.00
N ASN A 179 -10.98 6.31 -16.26
CA ASN A 179 -12.02 6.08 -17.26
C ASN A 179 -12.92 4.89 -16.90
N ILE A 180 -12.35 3.81 -16.36
CA ILE A 180 -13.10 2.67 -15.82
C ILE A 180 -13.96 3.12 -14.65
N ALA A 181 -13.40 3.87 -13.71
CA ALA A 181 -14.12 4.41 -12.56
C ALA A 181 -15.30 5.30 -12.96
N LYS A 182 -15.13 6.11 -14.02
CA LYS A 182 -16.19 6.96 -14.60
C LYS A 182 -17.40 6.15 -15.08
N ILE A 183 -17.17 4.95 -15.61
CA ILE A 183 -18.26 4.07 -16.12
C ILE A 183 -18.89 3.29 -14.96
N ILE A 184 -18.09 2.71 -14.08
CA ILE A 184 -18.57 1.89 -12.95
C ILE A 184 -19.30 2.76 -11.92
N GLN A 185 -18.82 3.98 -11.67
CA GLN A 185 -19.36 4.89 -10.65
C GLN A 185 -19.44 4.22 -9.26
N PRO A 186 -18.35 3.62 -8.72
CA PRO A 186 -18.38 2.99 -7.42
C PRO A 186 -18.69 4.03 -6.32
N LYS A 187 -19.12 3.60 -5.14
CA LYS A 187 -19.34 4.50 -4.00
C LYS A 187 -18.04 5.14 -3.54
N VAL A 188 -16.95 4.34 -3.51
CA VAL A 188 -15.62 4.75 -3.11
C VAL A 188 -14.57 4.24 -4.11
N ILE A 189 -13.61 5.08 -4.45
CA ILE A 189 -12.40 4.69 -5.20
C ILE A 189 -11.22 4.75 -4.24
N VAL A 190 -10.40 3.70 -4.22
CA VAL A 190 -9.14 3.65 -3.49
C VAL A 190 -8.02 3.46 -4.50
N CYS A 191 -7.12 4.45 -4.62
CA CYS A 191 -5.99 4.39 -5.52
C CYS A 191 -4.69 4.52 -4.73
N GLU A 192 -3.84 3.49 -4.79
CA GLU A 192 -2.53 3.46 -4.12
C GLU A 192 -1.43 3.81 -5.09
N ASN A 193 -0.39 4.51 -4.59
CA ASN A 193 0.83 4.75 -5.37
C ASN A 193 2.03 5.05 -4.44
N VAL A 194 3.22 5.17 -5.03
CA VAL A 194 4.44 5.55 -4.30
C VAL A 194 4.39 7.02 -3.86
N LYS A 195 4.99 7.33 -2.68
CA LYS A 195 5.12 8.70 -2.17
C LYS A 195 5.73 9.67 -3.20
N GLY A 196 6.68 9.20 -4.02
CA GLY A 196 7.33 10.01 -5.04
C GLY A 196 6.38 10.71 -6.01
N LEU A 197 5.17 10.16 -6.20
CA LEU A 197 4.13 10.76 -7.04
C LEU A 197 3.67 12.15 -6.52
N THR A 198 3.74 12.39 -5.22
CA THR A 198 3.35 13.68 -4.60
C THR A 198 4.46 14.74 -4.64
N MET A 199 5.65 14.41 -5.16
CA MET A 199 6.82 15.27 -5.15
C MET A 199 7.06 15.94 -6.52
N ALA A 200 7.73 17.09 -6.53
CA ALA A 200 8.30 17.60 -7.77
C ALA A 200 9.34 16.60 -8.31
N PRO A 201 9.45 16.34 -9.62
CA PRO A 201 8.86 17.05 -10.76
C PRO A 201 7.51 16.51 -11.27
N VAL A 202 6.92 15.47 -10.64
CA VAL A 202 5.70 14.81 -11.13
C VAL A 202 4.40 15.35 -10.54
N LYS A 203 4.48 16.36 -9.70
CA LYS A 203 3.33 16.99 -9.05
C LYS A 203 2.20 17.33 -10.04
N ARG A 204 2.52 17.85 -11.22
CA ARG A 204 1.52 18.16 -12.27
C ARG A 204 0.74 16.90 -12.74
N HIS A 205 1.39 15.75 -12.84
CA HIS A 205 0.71 14.51 -13.18
C HIS A 205 -0.22 14.06 -12.05
N PHE A 206 0.24 14.18 -10.81
CA PHE A 206 -0.57 13.91 -9.63
C PHE A 206 -1.82 14.80 -9.55
N GLU A 207 -1.66 16.10 -9.80
CA GLU A 207 -2.79 17.04 -9.86
C GLU A 207 -3.80 16.69 -10.96
N LYS A 208 -3.33 16.24 -12.14
CA LYS A 208 -4.23 15.74 -13.20
C LYS A 208 -5.02 14.51 -12.76
N MET A 209 -4.41 13.59 -12.00
CA MET A 209 -5.09 12.42 -11.44
C MET A 209 -6.20 12.84 -10.48
N LEU A 210 -5.89 13.73 -9.52
CA LEU A 210 -6.89 14.24 -8.57
C LEU A 210 -8.06 14.91 -9.28
N ASN A 211 -7.77 15.79 -10.26
CA ASN A 211 -8.78 16.47 -11.07
C ASN A 211 -9.63 15.47 -11.89
N GLY A 212 -9.01 14.38 -12.35
CA GLY A 212 -9.71 13.32 -13.08
C GLY A 212 -10.79 12.64 -12.25
N PHE A 213 -10.53 12.37 -10.98
CA PHE A 213 -11.53 11.82 -10.05
C PHE A 213 -12.61 12.87 -9.72
N GLN A 214 -12.20 14.10 -9.36
CA GLN A 214 -13.11 15.18 -9.00
C GLN A 214 -14.07 15.54 -10.16
N GLY A 215 -13.56 15.61 -11.39
CA GLY A 215 -14.36 15.90 -12.58
C GLY A 215 -15.42 14.84 -12.91
N ASN A 216 -15.39 13.68 -12.23
CA ASN A 216 -16.35 12.59 -12.40
C ASN A 216 -17.37 12.49 -11.25
N GLY A 217 -17.52 13.52 -10.42
CA GLY A 217 -18.51 13.60 -9.32
C GLY A 217 -18.03 12.91 -8.03
N TYR A 218 -16.75 13.08 -7.70
CA TYR A 218 -16.14 12.57 -6.47
C TYR A 218 -15.45 13.67 -5.68
N GLN A 219 -15.61 13.65 -4.37
CA GLN A 219 -14.71 14.36 -3.46
C GLN A 219 -13.47 13.52 -3.22
N THR A 220 -12.31 14.07 -3.54
CA THR A 220 -11.03 13.35 -3.54
C THR A 220 -10.08 13.92 -2.51
N ILE A 221 -9.56 13.06 -1.66
CA ILE A 221 -8.53 13.37 -0.66
C ILE A 221 -7.37 12.39 -0.79
N TYR A 222 -6.21 12.77 -0.29
CA TYR A 222 -5.05 11.88 -0.24
C TYR A 222 -4.24 12.05 1.03
N LYS A 223 -3.53 11.00 1.40
CA LYS A 223 -2.58 11.02 2.53
C LYS A 223 -1.43 10.08 2.23
N VAL A 224 -0.22 10.47 2.64
CA VAL A 224 0.94 9.59 2.63
C VAL A 224 0.96 8.81 3.95
N PHE A 225 1.01 7.49 3.84
CA PHE A 225 1.07 6.57 4.96
C PHE A 225 2.43 5.91 5.05
N ASN A 226 2.92 5.68 6.26
CA ASN A 226 4.01 4.74 6.50
C ASN A 226 3.40 3.42 7.02
N SER A 227 3.68 2.31 6.36
CA SER A 227 3.13 1.00 6.73
C SER A 227 3.48 0.56 8.16
N VAL A 228 4.58 1.07 8.73
CA VAL A 228 4.96 0.83 10.13
C VAL A 228 3.83 1.22 11.10
N ASP A 229 3.16 2.33 10.81
CA ASP A 229 2.10 2.88 11.66
C ASP A 229 0.83 2.00 11.64
N TYR A 230 0.79 0.95 10.81
CA TYR A 230 -0.37 0.09 10.57
C TYR A 230 -0.04 -1.40 10.74
N GLY A 231 0.93 -1.72 11.58
CA GLY A 231 1.25 -3.10 11.97
C GLY A 231 2.09 -3.87 10.93
N VAL A 232 2.77 -3.18 10.02
CA VAL A 232 3.69 -3.77 9.05
C VAL A 232 5.13 -3.53 9.52
N PRO A 233 5.96 -4.56 9.70
CA PRO A 233 7.35 -4.40 10.15
C PRO A 233 8.27 -3.91 9.02
N GLN A 234 7.81 -2.85 8.30
CA GLN A 234 8.51 -2.29 7.15
C GLN A 234 8.25 -0.79 7.02
N LYS A 235 9.32 0.01 6.94
CA LYS A 235 9.28 1.46 6.65
C LYS A 235 8.94 1.68 5.17
N ARG A 236 7.64 1.60 4.82
CA ARG A 236 7.12 1.70 3.45
C ARG A 236 6.13 2.85 3.35
N GLU A 237 6.54 3.93 2.68
CA GLU A 237 5.69 5.10 2.47
C GLU A 237 4.94 4.98 1.14
N ARG A 238 3.61 5.13 1.20
CA ARG A 238 2.70 5.09 0.04
C ARG A 238 1.66 6.20 0.15
N VAL A 239 1.30 6.78 -0.97
CA VAL A 239 0.15 7.69 -1.05
C VAL A 239 -1.10 6.88 -1.35
N PHE A 240 -2.14 7.12 -0.57
CA PHE A 240 -3.48 6.64 -0.85
C PHE A 240 -4.35 7.82 -1.21
N ILE A 241 -4.99 7.73 -2.38
CA ILE A 241 -5.99 8.66 -2.88
C ILE A 241 -7.33 7.97 -2.66
N ILE A 242 -8.22 8.60 -1.91
CA ILE A 242 -9.57 8.08 -1.65
C ILE A 242 -10.56 9.10 -2.20
N SER A 243 -11.42 8.62 -3.11
CA SER A 243 -12.45 9.44 -3.73
C SER A 243 -13.81 8.88 -3.36
N ILE A 244 -14.69 9.70 -2.80
CA ILE A 244 -16.04 9.32 -2.39
C ILE A 244 -17.03 10.06 -3.28
N ARG A 245 -18.00 9.32 -3.83
CA ARG A 245 -18.98 9.88 -4.74
C ARG A 245 -19.88 10.91 -4.02
N ASP A 246 -20.20 12.01 -4.70
CA ASP A 246 -20.87 13.17 -4.11
C ASP A 246 -22.22 12.81 -3.46
N ASP A 247 -23.04 11.98 -4.11
CA ASP A 247 -24.35 11.53 -3.56
C ASP A 247 -24.21 10.65 -2.30
N VAL A 248 -23.08 9.94 -2.17
CA VAL A 248 -22.75 9.18 -0.95
C VAL A 248 -22.49 10.13 0.21
N LEU A 249 -21.76 11.22 -0.04
CA LEU A 249 -21.49 12.24 0.96
C LEU A 249 -22.76 13.00 1.36
N GLU A 250 -23.62 13.34 0.40
CA GLU A 250 -24.91 13.98 0.67
C GLU A 250 -25.80 13.12 1.59
N LYS A 251 -25.91 11.81 1.32
CA LYS A 251 -26.64 10.88 2.18
C LYS A 251 -26.07 10.81 3.61
N LEU A 252 -24.77 10.99 3.79
CA LEU A 252 -24.12 11.04 5.09
C LEU A 252 -24.28 12.40 5.79
N GLY A 253 -25.04 13.34 5.22
CA GLY A 253 -25.27 14.68 5.77
C GLY A 253 -24.05 15.61 5.68
N HIS A 254 -23.11 15.31 4.82
CA HIS A 254 -21.97 16.19 4.56
C HIS A 254 -22.34 17.21 3.47
N GLN A 255 -22.41 18.47 3.84
CA GLN A 255 -22.50 19.54 2.83
C GLN A 255 -21.22 19.59 2.00
N ILE A 256 -21.38 19.59 0.68
CA ILE A 256 -20.28 19.66 -0.30
C ILE A 256 -19.79 21.13 -0.40
N THR A 257 -19.53 21.77 0.72
CA THR A 257 -18.95 23.11 0.74
C THR A 257 -17.52 23.05 1.24
N GLY A 258 -16.60 23.78 0.59
CA GLY A 258 -15.14 23.70 0.71
C GLY A 258 -14.50 23.84 2.09
N LEU A 259 -15.23 23.68 3.18
CA LEU A 259 -14.78 23.73 4.58
C LEU A 259 -14.74 22.35 5.26
N ILE A 260 -14.98 21.26 4.54
CA ILE A 260 -15.16 19.90 5.11
C ILE A 260 -13.83 19.18 5.37
N PHE A 261 -12.70 19.66 4.86
CA PHE A 261 -11.43 18.93 4.85
C PHE A 261 -10.89 18.41 6.20
N PRO A 262 -10.92 19.10 7.33
CA PRO A 262 -10.36 18.57 8.58
C PRO A 262 -11.18 17.44 9.21
N THR A 263 -12.51 17.53 9.19
CA THR A 263 -13.41 16.52 9.78
C THR A 263 -13.60 15.29 8.88
N PHE A 264 -13.49 15.47 7.57
CA PHE A 264 -13.59 14.40 6.58
C PHE A 264 -12.35 13.50 6.58
N ASN A 265 -11.14 14.06 6.67
CA ASN A 265 -9.89 13.30 6.73
C ASN A 265 -9.86 12.29 7.89
N SER A 266 -10.35 12.66 9.07
CA SER A 266 -10.37 11.77 10.24
C SER A 266 -11.38 10.62 10.14
N ARG A 267 -12.38 10.71 9.24
CA ARG A 267 -13.37 9.65 9.01
C ARG A 267 -12.96 8.66 7.92
N VAL A 268 -12.11 9.08 7.01
CA VAL A 268 -11.71 8.27 5.83
C VAL A 268 -10.39 7.56 6.08
N PHE A 269 -9.47 8.20 6.78
CA PHE A 269 -8.15 7.65 7.04
C PHE A 269 -8.05 7.08 8.46
N PRO A 270 -7.46 5.89 8.61
CA PRO A 270 -7.25 5.28 9.93
C PRO A 270 -6.23 6.07 10.76
N GLU A 271 -6.40 6.05 12.07
CA GLU A 271 -5.40 6.54 13.01
C GLU A 271 -4.23 5.54 13.10
N PRO A 272 -3.00 6.02 13.30
CA PRO A 272 -1.84 5.16 13.54
C PRO A 272 -2.02 4.26 14.76
N LEU A 273 -1.45 3.07 14.71
CA LEU A 273 -1.34 2.18 15.88
C LEU A 273 -0.29 2.73 16.84
N THR A 274 -0.42 2.38 18.11
CA THR A 274 0.55 2.74 19.17
C THR A 274 1.79 1.86 19.15
N ASP A 275 1.64 0.62 18.69
CA ASP A 275 2.68 -0.39 18.73
C ASP A 275 3.40 -0.51 17.37
N THR A 276 4.71 -0.58 17.40
CA THR A 276 5.55 -0.82 16.22
C THR A 276 6.00 -2.27 16.19
N TYR A 277 5.73 -2.96 15.07
CA TYR A 277 6.23 -4.31 14.84
C TYR A 277 7.66 -4.27 14.27
N THR A 278 8.52 -5.13 14.79
CA THR A 278 9.93 -5.24 14.43
C THR A 278 10.19 -6.46 13.54
N LEU A 279 11.41 -6.57 13.02
CA LEU A 279 11.84 -7.79 12.32
C LEU A 279 11.79 -9.00 13.25
N ARG A 280 12.16 -8.85 14.51
CA ARG A 280 12.11 -9.92 15.52
C ARG A 280 10.71 -10.50 15.62
N ASP A 281 9.71 -9.63 15.72
CA ASP A 281 8.31 -10.04 15.77
C ASP A 281 7.85 -10.79 14.53
N ALA A 282 8.35 -10.40 13.35
CA ALA A 282 7.89 -10.91 12.08
C ALA A 282 8.56 -12.23 11.67
N ILE A 283 9.88 -12.34 11.85
CA ILE A 283 10.65 -13.41 11.19
C ILE A 283 11.56 -14.24 12.12
N PHE A 284 11.73 -13.89 13.40
CA PHE A 284 12.63 -14.62 14.29
C PHE A 284 12.29 -16.11 14.40
N TYR A 285 11.02 -16.46 14.43
CA TYR A 285 10.57 -17.86 14.50
C TYR A 285 10.91 -18.67 13.25
N LEU A 286 11.08 -18.02 12.09
CA LEU A 286 11.41 -18.67 10.82
C LEU A 286 12.87 -19.20 10.78
N LEU A 287 13.72 -18.79 11.70
CA LEU A 287 15.08 -19.35 11.82
C LEU A 287 15.10 -20.86 12.05
N LYS A 288 13.98 -21.43 12.57
CA LYS A 288 13.80 -22.87 12.81
C LYS A 288 12.89 -23.55 11.79
N ASP A 289 12.34 -22.78 10.83
CA ASP A 289 11.48 -23.34 9.78
C ASP A 289 12.30 -23.98 8.68
N LYS A 290 11.98 -25.24 8.34
CA LYS A 290 12.76 -26.04 7.38
C LYS A 290 12.76 -25.41 5.98
N LYS A 291 11.60 -24.99 5.47
CA LYS A 291 11.48 -24.38 4.13
C LYS A 291 12.30 -23.08 4.07
N ASN A 292 12.22 -22.27 5.13
CA ASN A 292 13.00 -21.03 5.24
C ASN A 292 14.51 -21.32 5.29
N MET A 293 14.93 -22.37 6.03
CA MET A 293 16.34 -22.75 6.11
C MET A 293 16.90 -23.25 4.77
N ASP A 294 16.12 -24.01 4.01
CA ASP A 294 16.53 -24.51 2.70
C ASP A 294 16.74 -23.36 1.71
N GLU A 295 15.79 -22.41 1.65
CA GLU A 295 15.93 -21.21 0.83
C GLU A 295 17.07 -20.32 1.33
N SER A 296 17.26 -20.19 2.65
CA SER A 296 18.39 -19.47 3.27
C SER A 296 19.74 -19.94 2.74
N ARG A 297 19.96 -21.25 2.64
CA ARG A 297 21.23 -21.80 2.11
C ARG A 297 21.46 -21.42 0.64
N VAL A 298 20.39 -21.44 -0.17
CA VAL A 298 20.49 -21.00 -1.58
C VAL A 298 20.95 -19.54 -1.65
N LEU A 299 20.37 -18.69 -0.82
CA LEU A 299 20.65 -17.27 -0.76
C LEU A 299 22.06 -16.95 -0.24
N GLU A 300 22.53 -17.67 0.77
CA GLU A 300 23.91 -17.54 1.29
C GLU A 300 24.93 -17.93 0.22
N ASN A 301 24.69 -19.03 -0.50
CA ASN A 301 25.56 -19.46 -1.59
C ASN A 301 25.57 -18.45 -2.74
N PHE A 302 24.41 -17.89 -3.08
CA PHE A 302 24.33 -16.83 -4.07
C PHE A 302 25.15 -15.58 -3.65
N LEU A 303 25.02 -15.12 -2.40
CA LEU A 303 25.77 -13.97 -1.93
C LEU A 303 27.28 -14.24 -1.90
N LYS A 304 27.72 -15.44 -1.52
CA LYS A 304 29.13 -15.84 -1.56
C LYS A 304 29.76 -15.76 -2.95
N SER A 305 28.97 -15.94 -4.00
CA SER A 305 29.44 -15.81 -5.40
C SER A 305 29.58 -14.35 -5.87
N GLN A 306 29.09 -13.38 -5.08
CA GLN A 306 29.10 -11.97 -5.46
C GLN A 306 30.38 -11.26 -5.02
N SER A 307 30.90 -10.35 -5.85
CA SER A 307 32.12 -9.56 -5.59
C SER A 307 32.06 -8.70 -4.31
N LYS A 308 30.86 -8.39 -3.82
CA LYS A 308 30.64 -7.60 -2.61
C LYS A 308 30.61 -8.43 -1.31
N TYR A 309 30.77 -9.75 -1.39
CA TYR A 309 30.64 -10.62 -0.23
C TYR A 309 31.63 -10.27 0.91
N ASP A 310 32.87 -9.92 0.55
CA ASP A 310 33.89 -9.54 1.54
C ASP A 310 33.55 -8.24 2.29
N LEU A 311 32.79 -7.33 1.68
CA LEU A 311 32.28 -6.13 2.35
C LEU A 311 31.14 -6.49 3.30
N VAL A 312 30.25 -7.40 2.88
CA VAL A 312 29.13 -7.88 3.71
C VAL A 312 29.63 -8.55 5.00
N LYS A 313 30.70 -9.36 4.93
CA LYS A 313 31.31 -10.00 6.09
C LYS A 313 31.84 -9.01 7.14
N LYS A 314 32.19 -7.79 6.74
CA LYS A 314 32.69 -6.75 7.64
C LYS A 314 31.53 -6.07 8.42
N LEU A 315 30.29 -6.22 7.98
CA LEU A 315 29.16 -5.66 8.70
C LEU A 315 28.87 -6.45 9.98
N PRO A 316 28.77 -5.79 11.14
CA PRO A 316 28.48 -6.48 12.40
C PRO A 316 27.15 -7.24 12.31
N LYS A 317 27.12 -8.45 12.86
CA LYS A 317 25.90 -9.24 13.01
C LYS A 317 25.10 -8.71 14.19
N ASN A 318 23.78 -8.77 14.05
CA ASN A 318 22.84 -8.26 15.05
C ASN A 318 23.18 -6.83 15.51
N PRO A 319 23.26 -5.85 14.59
CA PRO A 319 23.64 -4.49 14.94
C PRO A 319 22.55 -3.83 15.80
N ILE A 320 22.94 -2.87 16.64
CA ILE A 320 21.99 -2.05 17.45
C ILE A 320 21.24 -1.06 16.55
N ALA A 321 21.89 -0.58 15.49
CA ALA A 321 21.31 0.33 14.49
C ALA A 321 21.64 -0.15 13.09
N TYR A 322 20.95 0.39 12.08
CA TYR A 322 21.22 0.05 10.67
C TYR A 322 22.69 0.31 10.33
N GLN A 323 23.36 -0.73 9.84
CA GLN A 323 24.75 -0.68 9.38
C GLN A 323 24.79 -0.87 7.86
N SER A 324 25.53 -0.02 7.17
CA SER A 324 25.64 -0.08 5.71
C SER A 324 27.06 -0.45 5.26
N VAL A 325 27.19 -0.95 4.04
CA VAL A 325 28.51 -1.20 3.42
C VAL A 325 29.32 0.09 3.34
N GLY A 326 28.68 1.27 3.25
CA GLY A 326 29.37 2.55 3.29
C GLY A 326 30.06 2.87 4.61
N ASP A 327 29.58 2.29 5.71
CA ASP A 327 30.21 2.45 7.02
C ASP A 327 31.53 1.67 7.12
N VAL A 328 31.75 0.71 6.23
CA VAL A 328 32.96 -0.15 6.19
C VAL A 328 33.75 -0.02 4.89
N SER A 329 33.33 0.83 3.94
CA SER A 329 33.99 1.07 2.67
C SER A 329 34.01 2.55 2.32
N PRO A 330 35.15 3.15 1.95
CA PRO A 330 35.31 4.59 1.66
C PRO A 330 34.50 5.07 0.42
N ASN A 331 34.17 4.18 -0.51
CA ASN A 331 33.51 4.48 -1.78
C ASN A 331 32.01 4.20 -1.76
N GLY A 332 31.34 4.47 -0.63
CA GLY A 332 29.93 4.16 -0.42
C GLY A 332 28.98 4.84 -1.40
N SER A 333 28.13 4.06 -2.07
CA SER A 333 27.00 4.52 -2.88
C SER A 333 25.78 4.73 -2.00
N LEU A 334 24.88 5.69 -2.37
CA LEU A 334 23.60 5.94 -1.71
C LEU A 334 22.66 4.70 -1.69
N PHE A 335 22.86 3.74 -2.58
CA PHE A 335 22.14 2.46 -2.66
C PHE A 335 22.95 1.34 -2.01
N GLN A 336 23.20 1.48 -0.72
CA GLN A 336 24.09 0.57 -0.02
C GLN A 336 23.34 -0.62 0.57
N THR A 337 23.98 -1.78 0.48
CA THR A 337 23.65 -2.97 1.26
C THR A 337 23.69 -2.62 2.75
N ARG A 338 22.61 -2.90 3.45
CA ARG A 338 22.47 -2.58 4.88
C ARG A 338 22.06 -3.82 5.66
N ARG A 339 22.67 -4.00 6.82
CA ARG A 339 22.19 -4.99 7.79
C ARG A 339 21.17 -4.34 8.70
N VAL A 340 20.00 -4.96 8.78
CA VAL A 340 18.85 -4.45 9.55
C VAL A 340 18.94 -4.99 10.98
N PRO A 341 18.72 -4.17 12.02
CA PRO A 341 18.60 -4.66 13.40
C PRO A 341 17.38 -5.54 13.62
N TRP A 342 17.42 -6.45 14.60
CA TRP A 342 16.27 -7.26 14.99
C TRP A 342 15.10 -6.42 15.53
N ASP A 343 15.41 -5.39 16.31
CA ASP A 343 14.44 -4.62 17.07
C ASP A 343 13.97 -3.35 16.34
N GLU A 344 14.17 -3.34 15.03
CA GLU A 344 13.70 -2.29 14.10
C GLU A 344 12.83 -2.89 12.99
N PRO A 345 11.92 -2.10 12.40
CA PRO A 345 11.26 -2.47 11.15
C PRO A 345 12.26 -2.52 9.99
N SER A 346 12.01 -3.35 8.99
CA SER A 346 12.79 -3.35 7.75
C SER A 346 12.66 -2.03 6.99
N HIS A 347 13.60 -1.75 6.10
CA HIS A 347 13.39 -0.79 5.01
C HIS A 347 12.39 -1.32 3.99
N CYS A 348 11.95 -0.46 3.08
CA CYS A 348 11.00 -0.82 2.02
C CYS A 348 11.58 -1.92 1.12
N LEU A 349 10.89 -3.06 1.04
CA LEU A 349 11.18 -4.09 0.04
C LEU A 349 10.84 -3.55 -1.34
N LEU A 350 11.75 -3.72 -2.29
CA LEU A 350 11.65 -3.17 -3.64
C LEU A 350 11.24 -4.23 -4.66
N GLU A 351 10.73 -3.78 -5.81
CA GLU A 351 10.30 -4.59 -6.95
C GLU A 351 11.42 -5.44 -7.57
N LYS A 352 12.65 -4.95 -7.51
CA LYS A 352 13.76 -5.60 -8.20
C LYS A 352 14.28 -6.80 -7.40
N GLY A 353 13.65 -7.94 -7.60
CA GLY A 353 13.98 -9.29 -7.18
C GLY A 353 15.29 -9.53 -6.41
N LEU A 354 16.03 -10.55 -6.78
CA LEU A 354 17.28 -10.95 -6.13
C LEU A 354 18.34 -9.85 -6.11
N GLU A 355 18.58 -9.17 -7.24
CA GLU A 355 19.69 -8.22 -7.36
C GLU A 355 19.57 -7.01 -6.42
N THR A 356 18.37 -6.56 -6.11
CA THR A 356 18.15 -5.33 -5.34
C THR A 356 17.72 -5.61 -3.92
N THR A 357 16.85 -6.60 -3.69
CA THR A 357 16.43 -7.00 -2.35
C THR A 357 17.59 -7.62 -1.58
N PHE A 358 18.45 -8.34 -2.28
CA PHE A 358 19.66 -8.95 -1.70
C PHE A 358 20.73 -7.95 -1.31
N PHE A 359 20.93 -6.91 -2.12
CA PHE A 359 21.99 -5.95 -1.86
C PHE A 359 21.53 -4.78 -0.99
N SER A 360 20.22 -4.59 -0.82
CA SER A 360 19.73 -3.48 0.00
C SER A 360 19.40 -3.86 1.44
N HIS A 361 19.08 -5.14 1.73
CA HIS A 361 18.60 -5.55 3.06
C HIS A 361 19.14 -6.93 3.45
N LEU A 362 20.20 -6.93 4.28
CA LEU A 362 20.73 -8.16 4.87
C LEU A 362 19.92 -8.54 6.11
N HIS A 363 19.75 -9.85 6.26
CA HIS A 363 19.24 -10.45 7.48
C HIS A 363 20.09 -10.02 8.70
N PRO A 364 19.51 -9.82 9.89
CA PRO A 364 20.23 -9.35 11.07
C PRO A 364 21.48 -10.18 11.44
N GLU A 365 21.42 -11.50 11.30
CA GLU A 365 22.49 -12.41 11.72
C GLU A 365 23.18 -13.14 10.57
N LEU A 366 22.45 -13.37 9.45
CA LEU A 366 22.95 -14.20 8.35
C LEU A 366 23.49 -13.33 7.21
N ASP A 367 24.51 -13.82 6.53
CA ASP A 367 25.12 -13.11 5.40
C ASP A 367 24.32 -13.42 4.12
N ARG A 368 23.09 -12.93 4.06
CA ARG A 368 22.15 -13.01 2.96
C ARG A 368 21.05 -11.96 3.07
N GLY A 369 20.31 -11.74 2.00
CA GLY A 369 19.05 -11.02 2.03
C GLY A 369 17.94 -11.81 2.71
N PHE A 370 16.72 -11.29 2.70
CA PHE A 370 15.56 -12.00 3.22
C PHE A 370 15.11 -13.11 2.26
N THR A 371 14.71 -14.25 2.80
CA THR A 371 14.03 -15.30 2.04
C THR A 371 12.64 -14.82 1.60
N THR A 372 12.00 -15.53 0.67
CA THR A 372 10.61 -15.23 0.29
C THR A 372 9.66 -15.39 1.48
N TYR A 373 9.90 -16.37 2.35
CA TYR A 373 9.12 -16.57 3.57
C TYR A 373 9.26 -15.39 4.54
N GLU A 374 10.47 -14.91 4.75
CA GLU A 374 10.74 -13.72 5.57
C GLU A 374 10.15 -12.47 4.94
N ALA A 375 10.35 -12.26 3.65
CA ALA A 375 9.80 -11.11 2.93
C ALA A 375 8.26 -11.07 2.95
N MET A 376 7.60 -12.22 2.84
CA MET A 376 6.14 -12.32 3.00
C MET A 376 5.68 -11.91 4.41
N ARG A 377 6.42 -12.30 5.47
CA ARG A 377 6.08 -11.87 6.84
C ARG A 377 6.35 -10.39 7.06
N ILE A 378 7.44 -9.87 6.50
CA ILE A 378 7.79 -8.44 6.54
C ILE A 378 6.72 -7.60 5.82
N MET A 379 6.08 -8.14 4.77
CA MET A 379 4.97 -7.50 4.09
C MET A 379 3.63 -7.63 4.85
N GLY A 380 3.56 -8.49 5.86
CA GLY A 380 2.34 -8.75 6.63
C GLY A 380 1.36 -9.70 5.96
N LEU A 381 1.82 -10.55 5.04
CA LEU A 381 1.01 -11.59 4.42
C LEU A 381 0.65 -12.70 5.42
N PRO A 382 -0.47 -13.41 5.25
CA PRO A 382 -0.89 -14.51 6.13
C PRO A 382 0.14 -15.62 6.25
N LYS A 383 0.10 -16.36 7.38
CA LYS A 383 1.08 -17.40 7.71
C LYS A 383 1.26 -18.47 6.64
N ASN A 384 0.17 -18.89 6.05
CA ASN A 384 0.11 -19.91 5.02
C ASN A 384 -0.13 -19.34 3.61
N TYR A 385 0.20 -18.06 3.40
CA TYR A 385 0.25 -17.48 2.06
C TYR A 385 1.42 -18.08 1.30
N GLU A 386 1.18 -18.54 0.07
CA GLU A 386 2.22 -19.15 -0.75
C GLU A 386 2.35 -18.40 -2.08
N LEU A 387 3.58 -18.30 -2.56
CA LEU A 387 3.89 -17.80 -3.89
C LEU A 387 4.55 -18.90 -4.71
N VAL A 388 4.16 -19.01 -5.98
CA VAL A 388 4.71 -19.94 -6.96
C VAL A 388 5.52 -19.21 -8.00
N GLY A 389 6.59 -19.83 -8.52
CA GLY A 389 7.51 -19.23 -9.48
C GLY A 389 8.95 -19.26 -8.99
N THR A 390 9.84 -18.64 -9.72
CA THR A 390 11.23 -18.47 -9.35
C THR A 390 11.39 -17.57 -8.13
N LEU A 391 12.52 -17.65 -7.48
CA LEU A 391 12.83 -16.82 -6.31
C LEU A 391 12.78 -15.32 -6.66
N ASP A 392 13.28 -14.95 -7.83
CA ASP A 392 13.27 -13.57 -8.32
C ASP A 392 11.86 -13.05 -8.57
N GLU A 393 11.00 -13.83 -9.23
CA GLU A 393 9.59 -13.47 -9.45
C GLU A 393 8.84 -13.29 -8.12
N LYS A 394 9.03 -14.19 -7.16
CA LYS A 394 8.38 -14.11 -5.85
C LYS A 394 8.78 -12.84 -5.09
N LEU A 395 10.08 -12.56 -5.02
CA LEU A 395 10.58 -11.36 -4.34
C LEU A 395 10.13 -10.08 -5.05
N GLY A 396 10.13 -10.08 -6.38
CA GLY A 396 9.61 -8.96 -7.19
C GLY A 396 8.13 -8.69 -6.91
N MET A 397 7.29 -9.73 -6.90
CA MET A 397 5.86 -9.62 -6.57
C MET A 397 5.63 -9.08 -5.16
N ILE A 398 6.39 -9.58 -4.15
CA ILE A 398 6.28 -9.07 -2.77
C ILE A 398 6.61 -7.58 -2.71
N GLY A 399 7.67 -7.13 -3.39
CA GLY A 399 8.08 -5.73 -3.41
C GLY A 399 7.03 -4.78 -4.00
N LEU A 400 6.19 -5.25 -4.92
CA LEU A 400 5.12 -4.48 -5.54
C LEU A 400 3.81 -4.47 -4.73
N MET A 401 3.59 -5.44 -3.86
CA MET A 401 2.31 -5.55 -3.14
C MET A 401 2.00 -4.32 -2.28
N VAL A 402 0.73 -3.99 -2.20
CA VAL A 402 0.18 -3.20 -1.09
C VAL A 402 0.17 -4.08 0.15
N ALA A 403 0.68 -3.58 1.26
CA ALA A 403 0.77 -4.33 2.50
C ALA A 403 -0.64 -4.64 3.06
N PRO A 404 -1.02 -5.92 3.25
CA PRO A 404 -2.37 -6.29 3.70
C PRO A 404 -2.81 -5.64 5.01
N PRO A 405 -1.97 -5.52 6.06
CA PRO A 405 -2.41 -4.87 7.29
C PRO A 405 -2.75 -3.39 7.10
N GLN A 406 -1.99 -2.67 6.28
CA GLN A 406 -2.27 -1.27 5.96
C GLN A 406 -3.62 -1.13 5.23
N MET A 407 -3.85 -1.95 4.21
CA MET A 407 -5.13 -1.96 3.48
C MET A 407 -6.30 -2.39 4.38
N PHE A 408 -6.08 -3.32 5.31
CA PHE A 408 -7.09 -3.70 6.30
C PHE A 408 -7.56 -2.50 7.12
N HIS A 409 -6.66 -1.68 7.63
CA HIS A 409 -7.03 -0.49 8.42
C HIS A 409 -7.76 0.55 7.57
N ILE A 410 -7.31 0.79 6.34
CA ILE A 410 -7.97 1.72 5.41
C ILE A 410 -9.38 1.23 5.06
N SER A 411 -9.51 0.00 4.62
CA SER A 411 -10.81 -0.56 4.18
C SER A 411 -11.80 -0.69 5.33
N LYS A 412 -11.33 -1.06 6.52
CA LYS A 412 -12.16 -1.12 7.74
C LYS A 412 -12.69 0.26 8.10
N THR A 413 -11.83 1.30 8.05
CA THR A 413 -12.24 2.68 8.32
C THR A 413 -13.27 3.17 7.31
N ILE A 414 -13.08 2.89 6.03
CA ILE A 414 -14.06 3.21 4.97
C ILE A 414 -15.38 2.48 5.25
N TYR A 415 -15.35 1.20 5.58
CA TYR A 415 -16.56 0.45 5.87
C TYR A 415 -17.31 1.01 7.08
N GLU A 416 -16.65 1.17 8.23
CA GLU A 416 -17.29 1.59 9.47
C GLU A 416 -17.83 3.02 9.43
N ASN A 417 -17.14 3.93 8.74
CA ASN A 417 -17.47 5.35 8.76
C ASN A 417 -18.26 5.82 7.53
N ILE A 418 -18.35 5.01 6.48
CA ILE A 418 -19.04 5.37 5.23
C ILE A 418 -20.03 4.29 4.84
N LEU A 419 -19.56 3.11 4.41
CA LEU A 419 -20.40 2.13 3.74
C LEU A 419 -21.48 1.52 4.64
N LYS A 420 -21.16 1.28 5.91
CA LYS A 420 -22.11 0.75 6.91
C LYS A 420 -23.24 1.72 7.26
N LEU A 421 -23.09 2.99 6.93
CA LEU A 421 -24.04 4.06 7.26
C LEU A 421 -25.01 4.37 6.10
N LEU A 422 -24.82 3.72 4.94
CA LEU A 422 -25.64 3.86 3.72
C LEU A 422 -26.79 2.86 3.71
#